data_6d52dbb4d7e3bd6dedb40270248e75b4
#
_entry.id   6d52dbb4d7e3bd6dedb40270248e75b4
#
_cell.length_a   1.000
_cell.length_b   1.000
_cell.length_c   1.000
_cell.angle_alpha   90.00
_cell.angle_beta   90.00
_cell.angle_gamma   90.00
#
_symmetry.space_group_name_H-M   'P 1'
#
loop_
_entity.id
_entity.type
_entity.pdbx_description
1 polymer ?
#
loop_
_entity_poly.entity_id
_entity_poly.type
_entity_poly.pdbx_seq_one_letter_code
_entity_poly.pdbx_strand_id
1 'polypeptide(L)'
;MTGHRRSGPLHITSNLKSMEPIIAPISTEILKSELTPAKKLRDTNKGHNEIYIVNHFDSPNTMKEIGRLREEAFRDSGGGSGLSMDIDEFDIMEDPYQQLIVWDPDNEKIIGGYRYILGTDVQMDENEQPLLATAHMFHFTEKFIKEYLPYTIELGRS
;
A
#
# COMPACT_ATOMS: atom_id res chain seq x y z
N MET A 1 64.93 -5.22 -9.86
CA MET A 1 64.13 -5.25 -8.62
C MET A 1 62.66 -4.96 -9.00
N THR A 2 61.90 -5.98 -9.20
CA THR A 2 60.50 -5.91 -9.67
C THR A 2 59.56 -6.15 -8.48
N GLY A 3 58.87 -5.04 -8.06
CA GLY A 3 57.91 -5.11 -6.97
C GLY A 3 56.51 -5.52 -7.47
N HIS A 4 56.09 -6.75 -7.14
CA HIS A 4 54.74 -7.22 -7.34
C HIS A 4 53.83 -6.62 -6.29
N ARG A 5 52.90 -5.77 -6.72
CA ARG A 5 51.74 -5.36 -5.90
C ARG A 5 50.72 -6.47 -5.97
N ARG A 6 50.46 -7.16 -4.86
CA ARG A 6 49.33 -8.05 -4.67
C ARG A 6 48.07 -7.22 -4.44
N SER A 7 47.15 -7.26 -5.38
CA SER A 7 45.79 -6.79 -5.18
C SER A 7 45.02 -7.84 -4.32
N GLY A 8 44.67 -7.41 -3.11
CA GLY A 8 43.79 -8.21 -2.24
C GLY A 8 42.34 -8.19 -2.78
N PRO A 9 41.53 -9.22 -2.49
CA PRO A 9 40.14 -9.27 -2.94
C PRO A 9 39.34 -8.18 -2.23
N LEU A 10 38.61 -7.40 -3.03
CA LEU A 10 37.56 -6.51 -2.54
C LEU A 10 36.47 -7.32 -1.90
N HIS A 11 36.37 -7.32 -0.58
CA HIS A 11 35.21 -7.79 0.14
C HIS A 11 34.04 -6.86 -0.15
N ILE A 12 33.23 -7.20 -1.13
CA ILE A 12 31.89 -6.64 -1.30
C ILE A 12 31.03 -7.29 -0.21
N THR A 13 30.96 -6.66 0.95
CA THR A 13 29.90 -6.97 1.93
C THR A 13 28.59 -6.43 1.37
N SER A 14 27.85 -7.28 0.65
CA SER A 14 26.46 -7.03 0.35
C SER A 14 25.70 -6.94 1.69
N ASN A 15 25.31 -5.75 2.10
CA ASN A 15 24.33 -5.55 3.15
C ASN A 15 22.99 -6.08 2.63
N LEU A 16 22.82 -7.40 2.67
CA LEU A 16 21.52 -8.05 2.55
C LEU A 16 20.74 -7.66 3.81
N LYS A 17 19.93 -6.60 3.69
CA LYS A 17 18.94 -6.26 4.71
C LYS A 17 18.10 -7.53 4.90
N SER A 18 18.21 -8.19 6.05
CA SER A 18 17.43 -9.40 6.33
C SER A 18 15.96 -9.04 6.27
N MET A 19 15.20 -9.74 5.44
CA MET A 19 13.74 -9.57 5.38
C MET A 19 13.12 -9.97 6.71
N GLU A 20 12.23 -9.14 7.22
CA GLU A 20 11.44 -9.46 8.40
C GLU A 20 10.46 -10.61 8.10
N PRO A 21 10.15 -11.47 9.08
CA PRO A 21 9.02 -12.39 8.94
C PRO A 21 7.72 -11.62 8.70
N ILE A 22 6.91 -12.06 7.73
CA ILE A 22 5.59 -11.50 7.52
C ILE A 22 4.70 -11.84 8.72
N ILE A 23 3.84 -10.91 9.15
CA ILE A 23 2.90 -11.16 10.27
C ILE A 23 1.99 -12.35 9.98
N ALA A 24 1.47 -12.97 11.04
CA ALA A 24 0.44 -14.00 10.89
C ALA A 24 -0.86 -13.40 10.30
N PRO A 25 -1.65 -14.17 9.54
CA PRO A 25 -2.96 -13.75 9.05
C PRO A 25 -3.86 -13.25 10.19
N ILE A 26 -4.62 -12.19 9.94
CA ILE A 26 -5.64 -11.70 10.87
C ILE A 26 -6.83 -12.66 10.83
N SER A 27 -7.43 -12.98 11.99
CA SER A 27 -8.54 -13.91 12.02
C SER A 27 -9.75 -13.38 11.26
N THR A 28 -10.46 -14.28 10.60
CA THR A 28 -11.67 -14.00 9.81
C THR A 28 -12.74 -13.26 10.62
N GLU A 29 -12.93 -13.65 11.89
CA GLU A 29 -13.92 -13.03 12.78
C GLU A 29 -13.61 -11.54 13.02
N ILE A 30 -12.34 -11.20 13.17
CA ILE A 30 -11.92 -9.81 13.32
C ILE A 30 -12.17 -9.04 12.02
N LEU A 31 -11.78 -9.59 10.86
CA LEU A 31 -12.02 -8.96 9.56
C LEU A 31 -13.51 -8.72 9.34
N LYS A 32 -14.36 -9.73 9.55
CA LYS A 32 -15.82 -9.61 9.42
C LYS A 32 -16.43 -8.58 10.37
N SER A 33 -15.85 -8.39 11.56
CA SER A 33 -16.32 -7.37 12.49
C SER A 33 -16.06 -5.95 12.01
N GLU A 34 -15.01 -5.75 11.21
CA GLU A 34 -14.64 -4.46 10.62
C GLU A 34 -15.32 -4.20 9.26
N LEU A 35 -15.60 -5.26 8.48
CA LEU A 35 -16.26 -5.18 7.18
C LEU A 35 -17.79 -5.09 7.33
N THR A 36 -18.24 -3.99 7.92
CA THR A 36 -19.66 -3.76 8.18
C THR A 36 -20.43 -3.41 6.90
N PRO A 37 -21.79 -3.63 6.86
CA PRO A 37 -22.62 -3.22 5.72
C PRO A 37 -22.48 -1.74 5.33
N ALA A 38 -22.18 -0.86 6.28
CA ALA A 38 -21.99 0.57 6.01
C ALA A 38 -20.75 0.87 5.17
N LYS A 39 -19.77 -0.01 5.15
CA LYS A 39 -18.52 0.11 4.37
C LYS A 39 -18.59 -0.63 3.02
N LYS A 40 -19.62 -1.43 2.82
CA LYS A 40 -19.85 -2.15 1.57
C LYS A 40 -20.25 -1.17 0.47
N LEU A 41 -19.46 -1.08 -0.56
CA LEU A 41 -19.75 -0.25 -1.72
C LEU A 41 -20.80 -0.92 -2.61
N ARG A 42 -20.57 -2.20 -2.96
CA ARG A 42 -21.45 -2.98 -3.84
C ARG A 42 -20.99 -4.44 -3.95
N ASP A 43 -21.81 -5.28 -4.56
CA ASP A 43 -21.36 -6.59 -5.03
C ASP A 43 -20.56 -6.47 -6.34
N THR A 44 -19.71 -7.45 -6.61
CA THR A 44 -19.03 -7.56 -7.91
C THR A 44 -20.02 -7.98 -8.99
N ASN A 45 -19.72 -7.64 -10.24
CA ASN A 45 -20.56 -8.00 -11.38
C ASN A 45 -20.61 -9.53 -11.62
N LYS A 46 -19.61 -10.26 -11.13
CA LYS A 46 -19.48 -11.73 -11.25
C LYS A 46 -18.80 -12.27 -9.99
N GLY A 47 -19.08 -13.55 -9.68
CA GLY A 47 -18.36 -14.30 -8.65
C GLY A 47 -18.86 -14.11 -7.22
N HIS A 48 -20.00 -13.44 -7.00
CA HIS A 48 -20.62 -13.23 -5.67
C HIS A 48 -19.71 -12.56 -4.62
N ASN A 49 -18.64 -11.89 -5.06
CA ASN A 49 -17.76 -11.17 -4.16
C ASN A 49 -18.32 -9.79 -3.80
N GLU A 50 -17.82 -9.24 -2.73
CA GLU A 50 -18.24 -7.95 -2.19
C GLU A 50 -17.09 -6.95 -2.25
N ILE A 51 -17.40 -5.68 -2.56
CA ILE A 51 -16.44 -4.60 -2.58
C ILE A 51 -16.67 -3.72 -1.35
N TYR A 52 -15.61 -3.50 -0.58
CA TYR A 52 -15.60 -2.63 0.59
C TYR A 52 -14.62 -1.49 0.41
N ILE A 53 -14.92 -0.36 1.04
CA ILE A 53 -14.00 0.76 1.19
C ILE A 53 -13.71 0.91 2.68
N VAL A 54 -12.43 0.86 3.04
CA VAL A 54 -11.94 0.93 4.41
C VAL A 54 -10.67 1.78 4.49
N ASN A 55 -10.30 2.19 5.69
CA ASN A 55 -9.03 2.86 5.94
C ASN A 55 -8.43 2.44 7.29
N HIS A 56 -7.25 2.96 7.60
CA HIS A 56 -6.53 2.64 8.82
C HIS A 56 -7.33 2.94 10.10
N PHE A 57 -8.12 4.02 10.12
CA PHE A 57 -8.83 4.46 11.32
C PHE A 57 -10.10 3.65 11.59
N ASP A 58 -10.82 3.30 10.53
CA ASP A 58 -12.11 2.62 10.66
C ASP A 58 -12.00 1.08 10.63
N SER A 59 -10.88 0.55 10.14
CA SER A 59 -10.63 -0.89 9.97
C SER A 59 -9.16 -1.24 10.17
N PRO A 60 -8.60 -0.99 11.36
CA PRO A 60 -7.16 -1.13 11.61
C PRO A 60 -6.62 -2.55 11.44
N ASN A 61 -7.42 -3.57 11.72
CA ASN A 61 -7.00 -4.96 11.54
C ASN A 61 -7.11 -5.40 10.08
N THR A 62 -8.14 -4.94 9.37
CA THR A 62 -8.26 -5.13 7.92
C THR A 62 -7.09 -4.45 7.21
N MET A 63 -6.66 -3.26 7.65
CA MET A 63 -5.49 -2.59 7.09
C MET A 63 -4.21 -3.41 7.30
N LYS A 64 -4.01 -4.04 8.48
CA LYS A 64 -2.88 -4.95 8.72
C LYS A 64 -2.91 -6.15 7.78
N GLU A 65 -4.08 -6.76 7.57
CA GLU A 65 -4.23 -7.89 6.65
C GLU A 65 -3.93 -7.47 5.19
N ILE A 66 -4.39 -6.29 4.77
CA ILE A 66 -4.03 -5.72 3.46
C ILE A 66 -2.52 -5.58 3.34
N GLY A 67 -1.84 -5.00 4.34
CA GLY A 67 -0.39 -4.85 4.35
C GLY A 67 0.35 -6.19 4.32
N ARG A 68 -0.17 -7.19 5.04
CA ARG A 68 0.36 -8.56 5.01
C ARG A 68 0.27 -9.17 3.61
N LEU A 69 -0.90 -9.11 2.99
CA LEU A 69 -1.15 -9.67 1.65
C LEU A 69 -0.33 -8.96 0.57
N ARG A 70 -0.17 -7.64 0.66
CA ARG A 70 0.70 -6.86 -0.24
C ARG A 70 2.15 -7.31 -0.15
N GLU A 71 2.70 -7.41 1.07
CA GLU A 71 4.08 -7.82 1.27
C GLU A 71 4.31 -9.24 0.76
N GLU A 72 3.37 -10.17 1.01
CA GLU A 72 3.41 -11.54 0.50
C GLU A 72 3.44 -11.56 -1.04
N ALA A 73 2.49 -10.91 -1.69
CA ALA A 73 2.39 -10.86 -3.15
C ALA A 73 3.60 -10.17 -3.82
N PHE A 74 4.11 -9.09 -3.21
CA PHE A 74 5.27 -8.38 -3.75
C PHE A 74 6.56 -9.19 -3.58
N ARG A 75 6.74 -9.90 -2.46
CA ARG A 75 7.89 -10.82 -2.29
C ARG A 75 7.86 -11.95 -3.30
N ASP A 76 6.71 -12.55 -3.54
CA ASP A 76 6.54 -13.62 -4.53
C ASP A 76 6.86 -13.13 -5.95
N SER A 77 6.66 -11.84 -6.23
CA SER A 77 7.02 -11.19 -7.50
C SER A 77 8.47 -10.69 -7.55
N GLY A 78 9.29 -10.96 -6.54
CA GLY A 78 10.69 -10.53 -6.48
C GLY A 78 10.92 -9.10 -5.98
N GLY A 79 9.89 -8.47 -5.42
CA GLY A 79 9.91 -7.14 -4.81
C GLY A 79 9.66 -7.22 -3.30
N GLY A 80 8.82 -6.33 -2.82
CA GLY A 80 8.45 -6.22 -1.40
C GLY A 80 9.28 -5.20 -0.64
N SER A 81 8.73 -4.72 0.47
CA SER A 81 9.40 -3.75 1.34
C SER A 81 10.49 -4.38 2.19
N GLY A 82 10.43 -5.69 2.39
CA GLY A 82 11.26 -6.44 3.33
C GLY A 82 10.80 -6.30 4.79
N LEU A 83 9.72 -5.58 5.04
CA LEU A 83 9.11 -5.40 6.35
C LEU A 83 8.09 -6.51 6.65
N SER A 84 7.60 -6.58 7.86
CA SER A 84 6.60 -7.58 8.27
C SER A 84 5.22 -7.40 7.61
N MET A 85 4.96 -6.21 7.04
CA MET A 85 3.79 -5.86 6.23
C MET A 85 4.10 -4.61 5.39
N ASP A 86 3.47 -4.48 4.22
CA ASP A 86 3.59 -3.30 3.34
C ASP A 86 2.52 -2.27 3.68
N ILE A 87 2.86 -1.41 4.63
CA ILE A 87 2.10 -0.21 5.03
C ILE A 87 3.06 0.96 5.03
N ASP A 88 2.69 2.07 4.41
CA ASP A 88 3.48 3.29 4.34
C ASP A 88 2.76 4.50 4.96
N GLU A 89 3.38 5.67 4.92
CA GLU A 89 2.85 6.91 5.48
C GLU A 89 1.49 7.30 4.88
N PHE A 90 1.26 7.02 3.61
CA PHE A 90 -0.01 7.34 2.93
C PHE A 90 -1.17 6.47 3.39
N ASP A 91 -0.89 5.29 3.94
CA ASP A 91 -1.90 4.41 4.50
C ASP A 91 -2.35 4.84 5.91
N ILE A 92 -1.51 5.64 6.64
CA ILE A 92 -1.72 5.96 8.06
C ILE A 92 -1.71 7.45 8.43
N MET A 93 -1.49 8.36 7.45
CA MET A 93 -1.55 9.80 7.67
C MET A 93 -2.95 10.26 8.13
N GLU A 94 -3.13 11.51 8.53
CA GLU A 94 -4.39 12.06 9.08
C GLU A 94 -5.56 11.87 8.11
N ASP A 95 -5.37 12.18 6.82
CA ASP A 95 -6.31 11.90 5.74
C ASP A 95 -5.75 10.78 4.85
N PRO A 96 -5.88 9.50 5.25
CA PRO A 96 -5.20 8.40 4.58
C PRO A 96 -5.87 8.01 3.27
N TYR A 97 -5.08 7.36 2.42
CA TYR A 97 -5.65 6.67 1.26
C TYR A 97 -6.72 5.67 1.70
N GLN A 98 -7.79 5.64 0.93
CA GLN A 98 -8.82 4.62 1.07
C GLN A 98 -8.36 3.31 0.42
N GLN A 99 -8.75 2.20 1.03
CA GLN A 99 -8.50 0.86 0.51
C GLN A 99 -9.80 0.32 -0.09
N LEU A 100 -9.82 0.15 -1.41
CA LEU A 100 -10.87 -0.59 -2.07
C LEU A 100 -10.45 -2.05 -2.12
N ILE A 101 -11.19 -2.91 -1.44
CA ILE A 101 -10.89 -4.34 -1.35
C ILE A 101 -12.04 -5.17 -1.90
N VAL A 102 -11.69 -6.34 -2.42
CA VAL A 102 -12.64 -7.39 -2.83
C VAL A 102 -12.60 -8.49 -1.80
N TRP A 103 -13.72 -8.71 -1.13
CA TRP A 103 -13.96 -9.76 -0.17
C TRP A 103 -14.68 -10.92 -0.83
N ASP A 104 -14.17 -12.13 -0.64
CA ASP A 104 -14.81 -13.39 -1.02
C ASP A 104 -15.56 -13.94 0.20
N PRO A 105 -16.90 -13.84 0.25
CA PRO A 105 -17.68 -14.31 1.40
C PRO A 105 -17.72 -15.84 1.52
N ASP A 106 -17.54 -16.58 0.42
CA ASP A 106 -17.58 -18.04 0.42
C ASP A 106 -16.31 -18.62 1.04
N ASN A 107 -15.16 -18.01 0.78
CA ASN A 107 -13.87 -18.41 1.33
C ASN A 107 -13.39 -17.51 2.50
N GLU A 108 -14.19 -16.51 2.86
CA GLU A 108 -13.98 -15.60 3.97
C GLU A 108 -12.59 -14.94 3.97
N LYS A 109 -12.19 -14.36 2.81
CA LYS A 109 -10.86 -13.75 2.61
C LYS A 109 -10.89 -12.55 1.67
N ILE A 110 -9.89 -11.68 1.82
CA ILE A 110 -9.59 -10.64 0.85
C ILE A 110 -8.86 -11.30 -0.34
N ILE A 111 -9.35 -11.08 -1.56
CA ILE A 111 -8.81 -11.67 -2.78
C ILE A 111 -8.12 -10.66 -3.70
N GLY A 112 -8.22 -9.37 -3.40
CA GLY A 112 -7.57 -8.32 -4.16
C GLY A 112 -8.02 -6.95 -3.72
N GLY A 113 -7.41 -5.93 -4.29
CA GLY A 113 -7.74 -4.55 -4.00
C GLY A 113 -6.65 -3.60 -4.48
N TYR A 114 -6.88 -2.33 -4.23
CA TYR A 114 -5.90 -1.26 -4.41
C TYR A 114 -6.24 -0.10 -3.46
N ARG A 115 -5.28 0.79 -3.25
CA ARG A 115 -5.54 2.03 -2.54
C ARG A 115 -5.84 3.17 -3.50
N TYR A 116 -6.58 4.16 -3.05
CA TYR A 116 -6.84 5.36 -3.82
C TYR A 116 -7.02 6.59 -2.92
N ILE A 117 -6.82 7.75 -3.51
CA ILE A 117 -7.21 9.03 -2.94
C ILE A 117 -7.85 9.90 -4.01
N LEU A 118 -8.92 10.62 -3.67
CA LEU A 118 -9.52 11.61 -4.55
C LEU A 118 -8.68 12.89 -4.49
N GLY A 119 -8.47 13.54 -5.62
CA GLY A 119 -7.70 14.80 -5.66
C GLY A 119 -8.31 15.92 -4.83
N THR A 120 -9.62 15.85 -4.55
CA THR A 120 -10.32 16.77 -3.63
C THR A 120 -9.95 16.57 -2.16
N ASP A 121 -9.45 15.39 -1.80
CA ASP A 121 -9.14 14.99 -0.42
C ASP A 121 -7.62 15.09 -0.13
N VAL A 122 -6.85 15.45 -1.17
CA VAL A 122 -5.39 15.54 -1.06
C VAL A 122 -4.98 16.77 -0.25
N GLN A 123 -4.20 16.55 0.81
CA GLN A 123 -3.55 17.62 1.58
C GLN A 123 -2.31 18.13 0.85
N MET A 124 -1.91 19.37 1.15
CA MET A 124 -0.68 19.97 0.63
C MET A 124 0.41 19.98 1.71
N ASP A 125 1.65 19.79 1.29
CA ASP A 125 2.81 19.96 2.17
C ASP A 125 3.16 21.46 2.38
N GLU A 126 4.21 21.71 3.15
CA GLU A 126 4.72 23.07 3.42
C GLU A 126 5.25 23.81 2.17
N ASN A 127 5.47 23.11 1.07
CA ASN A 127 5.95 23.65 -0.22
C ASN A 127 4.81 23.73 -1.25
N GLU A 128 3.56 23.65 -0.79
CA GLU A 128 2.36 23.64 -1.66
C GLU A 128 2.34 22.49 -2.69
N GLN A 129 3.02 21.37 -2.37
CA GLN A 129 2.95 20.15 -3.19
C GLN A 129 1.92 19.18 -2.62
N PRO A 130 1.18 18.46 -3.48
CA PRO A 130 0.18 17.51 -3.01
C PRO A 130 0.83 16.30 -2.33
N LEU A 131 0.29 15.89 -1.19
CA LEU A 131 0.70 14.69 -0.47
C LEU A 131 0.18 13.44 -1.20
N LEU A 132 0.82 13.14 -2.33
CA LEU A 132 0.54 11.99 -3.19
C LEU A 132 1.74 11.05 -3.21
N ALA A 133 1.50 9.74 -3.32
CA ALA A 133 2.58 8.76 -3.44
C ALA A 133 3.46 9.02 -4.69
N THR A 134 2.87 9.52 -5.77
CA THR A 134 3.60 9.92 -6.98
C THR A 134 4.43 11.19 -6.81
N ALA A 135 4.21 12.00 -5.76
CA ALA A 135 5.05 13.16 -5.46
C ALA A 135 6.49 12.78 -5.10
N HIS A 136 6.76 11.53 -4.71
CA HIS A 136 8.13 11.03 -4.57
C HIS A 136 8.90 10.95 -5.91
N MET A 137 8.17 10.92 -7.04
CA MET A 137 8.75 10.80 -8.38
C MET A 137 8.56 12.04 -9.24
N PHE A 138 7.57 12.87 -8.92
CA PHE A 138 7.18 14.03 -9.73
C PHE A 138 6.99 15.27 -8.87
N HIS A 139 7.35 16.42 -9.46
CA HIS A 139 6.99 17.72 -8.94
C HIS A 139 5.80 18.25 -9.74
N PHE A 140 4.72 18.57 -9.06
CA PHE A 140 3.47 19.00 -9.72
C PHE A 140 3.50 20.51 -9.99
N THR A 141 3.08 20.89 -11.20
CA THR A 141 2.97 22.31 -11.56
C THR A 141 1.77 22.94 -10.89
N GLU A 142 1.83 24.25 -10.64
CA GLU A 142 0.70 25.03 -10.10
C GLU A 142 -0.56 24.86 -10.97
N LYS A 143 -0.40 24.80 -12.29
CA LYS A 143 -1.52 24.54 -13.22
C LYS A 143 -2.17 23.19 -12.95
N PHE A 144 -1.38 22.13 -12.76
CA PHE A 144 -1.94 20.80 -12.44
C PHE A 144 -2.73 20.85 -11.12
N ILE A 145 -2.12 21.43 -10.09
CA ILE A 145 -2.73 21.51 -8.76
C ILE A 145 -4.08 22.24 -8.79
N LYS A 146 -4.16 23.37 -9.51
CA LYS A 146 -5.37 24.20 -9.56
C LYS A 146 -6.44 23.68 -10.51
N GLU A 147 -6.04 23.17 -11.68
CA GLU A 147 -6.99 22.89 -12.77
C GLU A 147 -7.32 21.41 -12.91
N TYR A 148 -6.43 20.49 -12.51
CA TYR A 148 -6.59 19.06 -12.77
C TYR A 148 -6.71 18.22 -11.51
N LEU A 149 -5.96 18.53 -10.45
CA LEU A 149 -5.95 17.72 -9.22
C LEU A 149 -7.37 17.51 -8.67
N PRO A 150 -8.28 18.51 -8.61
CA PRO A 150 -9.65 18.30 -8.08
C PRO A 150 -10.48 17.27 -8.86
N TYR A 151 -10.06 16.92 -10.08
CA TYR A 151 -10.73 15.96 -10.96
C TYR A 151 -9.92 14.66 -11.14
N THR A 152 -8.94 14.44 -10.30
CA THR A 152 -8.01 13.32 -10.39
C THR A 152 -8.30 12.30 -9.31
N ILE A 153 -8.01 11.04 -9.60
CA ILE A 153 -7.87 9.95 -8.63
C ILE A 153 -6.47 9.40 -8.77
N GLU A 154 -5.74 9.27 -7.67
CA GLU A 154 -4.51 8.48 -7.64
C GLU A 154 -4.84 7.07 -7.17
N LEU A 155 -4.33 6.08 -7.91
CA LEU A 155 -4.46 4.65 -7.60
C LEU A 155 -3.07 4.07 -7.33
N GLY A 156 -2.98 3.11 -6.42
CA GLY A 156 -1.73 2.44 -6.13
C GLY A 156 -1.91 1.11 -5.40
N ARG A 157 -0.81 0.38 -5.29
CA ARG A 157 -0.77 -0.89 -4.55
C ARG A 157 -1.78 -1.92 -5.07
N SER A 158 -1.93 -2.04 -6.39
CA SER A 158 -2.76 -3.07 -7.05
C SER A 158 -2.02 -4.38 -7.25
#